data_04d155e8677d3b95e76d3f5462dd7985
#
_entry.id   04d155e8677d3b95e76d3f5462dd7985
#
_cell.length_a   1.000
_cell.length_b   1.000
_cell.length_c   1.000
_cell.angle_alpha   90.00
_cell.angle_beta   90.00
_cell.angle_gamma   90.00
#
_symmetry.space_group_name_H-M   'P 1'
#
loop_
_entity.id
_entity.type
_entity.pdbx_description
1 polymer ?
#
loop_
_entity_poly.entity_id
_entity_poly.type
_entity_poly.pdbx_seq_one_letter_code
_entity_poly.pdbx_strand_id
1 'polypeptide(L)'
;MYPPMHDKRQRARHDGSGLDFILREVGILFKLLMFFGMLFAFTRLCAQNPCVISDTTNNLNPGSGNPNSFRRPIPYPHLREADVMWSKRIWRTLDLREKMNHPYYYPETAHNGLMSLFDVIKGGVLGGCVTAFDNPAMDDEFKVKMTPEAAAGLLMPEEIIQVEDPYNPGTFINDTIVNEITSTDIKAYWIKEDWFFDRQRSVMDCRIIGICPLKEKLDPSTGEVLGYMPLFWCYFPQLRPLLVRQDVFLGQNGAIPLTFDDMFQKRYFGSYVHKESNVYDRPIPAYMSGLDALLESESVKEGMMNFESDLWHY
;
A
#
# COMPACT_ATOMS: atom_id res chain seq x y z
N MET A 1 37.28 -85.23 60.89
CA MET A 1 37.00 -85.19 59.49
C MET A 1 35.77 -84.27 59.28
N TYR A 2 35.99 -83.02 58.96
CA TYR A 2 34.95 -81.97 58.88
C TYR A 2 34.74 -81.68 57.39
N PRO A 3 33.47 -81.52 56.88
CA PRO A 3 33.22 -80.98 55.60
C PRO A 3 33.03 -79.43 55.60
N PRO A 4 33.27 -78.70 54.54
CA PRO A 4 33.37 -77.29 54.57
C PRO A 4 32.00 -76.58 54.42
N MET A 5 31.89 -75.40 55.05
CA MET A 5 30.78 -74.44 54.95
C MET A 5 30.68 -73.80 53.56
N HIS A 6 29.48 -73.83 53.00
CA HIS A 6 29.11 -73.03 51.82
C HIS A 6 28.54 -71.67 52.22
N ASP A 7 29.29 -70.64 51.94
CA ASP A 7 28.85 -69.25 52.07
C ASP A 7 27.94 -68.88 50.88
N LYS A 8 26.65 -68.59 51.10
CA LYS A 8 25.71 -68.05 50.14
C LYS A 8 25.59 -66.55 50.33
N ARG A 9 26.41 -65.76 49.60
CA ARG A 9 26.16 -64.32 49.45
C ARG A 9 25.05 -64.15 48.34
N GLN A 10 23.86 -63.77 48.78
CA GLN A 10 22.84 -63.23 47.94
C GLN A 10 23.21 -61.82 47.46
N ARG A 11 23.46 -61.64 46.16
CA ARG A 11 23.54 -60.31 45.57
C ARG A 11 22.09 -59.83 45.28
N ALA A 12 21.68 -58.79 46.01
CA ALA A 12 20.51 -57.99 45.63
C ALA A 12 20.79 -57.28 44.33
N ARG A 13 20.07 -57.61 43.26
CA ARG A 13 20.01 -56.83 42.04
C ARG A 13 19.13 -55.61 42.35
N HIS A 14 19.72 -54.43 42.34
CA HIS A 14 19.01 -53.16 42.37
C HIS A 14 18.39 -52.98 40.96
N ASP A 15 17.06 -52.99 40.89
CA ASP A 15 16.29 -52.65 39.70
C ASP A 15 16.40 -51.13 39.43
N GLY A 16 17.32 -50.77 38.51
CA GLY A 16 17.51 -49.40 38.01
C GLY A 16 16.53 -48.98 36.91
N SER A 17 15.57 -49.85 36.55
CA SER A 17 14.70 -49.61 35.36
C SER A 17 13.63 -48.54 35.56
N GLY A 18 13.25 -48.21 36.80
CA GLY A 18 12.22 -47.21 37.09
C GLY A 18 12.70 -45.75 36.96
N LEU A 19 13.97 -45.51 37.35
CA LEU A 19 14.53 -44.17 37.32
C LEU A 19 14.86 -43.71 35.88
N ASP A 20 15.34 -44.61 35.04
CA ASP A 20 15.65 -44.32 33.64
C ASP A 20 14.38 -44.04 32.80
N PHE A 21 13.27 -44.70 33.14
CA PHE A 21 11.99 -44.43 32.48
C PHE A 21 11.45 -43.03 32.82
N ILE A 22 11.49 -42.65 34.11
CA ILE A 22 11.05 -41.32 34.59
C ILE A 22 11.94 -40.21 34.01
N LEU A 23 13.25 -40.39 33.94
CA LEU A 23 14.18 -39.42 33.35
C LEU A 23 13.96 -39.26 31.81
N ARG A 24 13.55 -40.30 31.12
CA ARG A 24 13.22 -40.25 29.71
C ARG A 24 11.93 -39.50 29.42
N GLU A 25 10.90 -39.73 30.22
CA GLU A 25 9.60 -39.00 30.11
C GLU A 25 9.76 -37.52 30.45
N VAL A 26 10.52 -37.17 31.53
CA VAL A 26 10.80 -35.77 31.88
C VAL A 26 11.64 -35.09 30.80
N GLY A 27 12.58 -35.81 30.16
CA GLY A 27 13.36 -35.28 29.04
C GLY A 27 12.52 -35.01 27.78
N ILE A 28 11.52 -35.83 27.50
CA ILE A 28 10.61 -35.63 26.40
C ILE A 28 9.67 -34.45 26.67
N LEU A 29 9.14 -34.34 27.90
CA LEU A 29 8.28 -33.23 28.31
C LEU A 29 9.03 -31.89 28.26
N PHE A 30 10.29 -31.86 28.67
CA PHE A 30 11.14 -30.67 28.63
C PHE A 30 11.45 -30.25 27.17
N LYS A 31 11.72 -31.20 26.27
CA LYS A 31 11.89 -30.93 24.85
C LYS A 31 10.62 -30.40 24.20
N LEU A 32 9.46 -30.97 24.55
CA LEU A 32 8.15 -30.47 24.08
C LEU A 32 7.85 -29.08 24.61
N LEU A 33 8.16 -28.77 25.85
CA LEU A 33 7.99 -27.44 26.46
C LEU A 33 8.92 -26.40 25.83
N MET A 34 10.16 -26.76 25.52
CA MET A 34 11.11 -25.90 24.80
C MET A 34 10.67 -25.66 23.36
N PHE A 35 10.14 -26.71 22.68
CA PHE A 35 9.63 -26.56 21.31
C PHE A 35 8.36 -25.69 21.25
N PHE A 36 7.47 -25.84 22.25
CA PHE A 36 6.27 -25.00 22.38
C PHE A 36 6.64 -23.57 22.78
N GLY A 37 7.62 -23.35 23.64
CA GLY A 37 8.18 -22.06 24.01
C GLY A 37 8.83 -21.36 22.82
N MET A 38 9.56 -22.11 21.97
CA MET A 38 10.17 -21.60 20.74
C MET A 38 9.11 -21.24 19.67
N LEU A 39 8.03 -22.03 19.55
CA LEU A 39 6.90 -21.73 18.69
C LEU A 39 6.15 -20.49 19.15
N PHE A 40 5.96 -20.30 20.47
CA PHE A 40 5.34 -19.09 21.03
C PHE A 40 6.24 -17.86 20.93
N ALA A 41 7.57 -18.01 20.95
CA ALA A 41 8.50 -16.91 20.71
C ALA A 41 8.48 -16.49 19.24
N PHE A 42 8.35 -17.43 18.31
CA PHE A 42 8.21 -17.11 16.87
C PHE A 42 6.91 -16.38 16.55
N THR A 43 5.79 -16.72 17.21
CA THR A 43 4.52 -16.00 16.99
C THR A 43 4.53 -14.59 17.59
N ARG A 44 5.40 -14.30 18.56
CA ARG A 44 5.55 -12.94 19.10
C ARG A 44 6.51 -12.07 18.29
N LEU A 45 7.39 -12.64 17.48
CA LEU A 45 8.27 -11.87 16.60
C LEU A 45 7.53 -11.26 15.39
N CYS A 46 6.36 -11.81 15.01
CA CYS A 46 5.51 -11.24 13.94
C CYS A 46 4.55 -10.14 14.41
N ALA A 47 4.59 -9.72 15.67
CA ALA A 47 3.73 -8.66 16.21
C ALA A 47 4.43 -7.29 16.30
N GLN A 48 5.50 -7.07 15.56
CA GLN A 48 5.94 -5.71 15.25
C GLN A 48 4.96 -5.19 14.20
N ASN A 49 4.24 -4.11 14.54
CA ASN A 49 3.30 -3.46 13.63
C ASN A 49 4.01 -3.21 12.29
N PRO A 50 3.65 -3.94 11.21
CA PRO A 50 4.31 -3.78 9.92
C PRO A 50 4.07 -2.39 9.32
N CYS A 51 3.17 -1.62 9.92
CA CYS A 51 2.76 -0.30 9.48
C CYS A 51 3.67 0.84 9.97
N VAL A 52 4.76 0.54 10.63
CA VAL A 52 5.84 1.50 10.81
C VAL A 52 6.83 1.24 9.68
N ILE A 53 6.83 2.09 8.66
CA ILE A 53 7.97 2.16 7.74
C ILE A 53 9.14 2.52 8.65
N SER A 54 9.90 1.51 9.06
CA SER A 54 11.04 1.71 9.95
C SER A 54 12.09 2.44 9.13
N ASP A 55 12.43 3.65 9.54
CA ASP A 55 13.64 4.36 9.11
C ASP A 55 14.88 3.54 9.50
N THR A 56 15.06 2.39 8.87
CA THR A 56 16.19 1.50 9.16
C THR A 56 17.51 2.09 8.64
N THR A 57 17.45 3.15 7.85
CA THR A 57 18.63 3.79 7.28
C THR A 57 19.14 5.00 8.06
N ASN A 58 18.39 5.54 9.01
CA ASN A 58 18.71 6.82 9.66
C ASN A 58 19.15 6.74 11.13
N ASN A 59 19.45 5.55 11.66
CA ASN A 59 19.94 5.38 13.03
C ASN A 59 21.36 5.93 13.31
N LEU A 60 21.99 6.58 12.33
CA LEU A 60 23.34 7.15 12.48
C LEU A 60 23.36 8.64 12.85
N ASN A 61 22.24 9.35 12.77
CA ASN A 61 22.15 10.75 13.17
C ASN A 61 20.90 11.00 14.01
N PRO A 62 21.01 11.13 15.34
CA PRO A 62 19.86 11.43 16.22
C PRO A 62 19.22 12.81 15.99
N GLY A 63 19.73 13.61 15.03
CA GLY A 63 19.20 14.91 14.64
C GLY A 63 18.49 14.95 13.28
N SER A 64 18.46 13.85 12.52
CA SER A 64 17.86 13.81 11.17
C SER A 64 16.56 13.00 11.12
N GLY A 65 15.95 12.70 12.27
CA GLY A 65 14.64 12.05 12.29
C GLY A 65 13.59 12.93 11.63
N ASN A 66 12.83 12.37 10.67
CA ASN A 66 11.71 13.06 10.07
C ASN A 66 10.76 13.56 11.19
N PRO A 67 10.58 14.89 11.38
CA PRO A 67 9.79 15.44 12.47
C PRO A 67 8.31 15.02 12.36
N ASN A 68 7.88 14.53 11.21
CA ASN A 68 6.52 14.11 10.93
C ASN A 68 6.26 12.62 11.25
N SER A 69 7.27 11.84 11.64
CA SER A 69 7.12 10.40 11.91
C SER A 69 6.04 10.07 12.98
N PHE A 70 5.75 10.98 13.89
CA PHE A 70 4.72 10.84 14.93
C PHE A 70 3.40 11.53 14.61
N ARG A 71 3.29 12.24 13.48
CA ARG A 71 2.04 12.91 13.09
C ARG A 71 0.93 11.91 12.85
N ARG A 72 -0.28 12.32 13.22
CA ARG A 72 -1.51 11.57 12.95
C ARG A 72 -2.38 12.37 11.98
N PRO A 73 -3.10 11.70 11.08
CA PRO A 73 -4.01 12.38 10.16
C PRO A 73 -5.09 13.09 10.95
N ILE A 74 -5.43 14.32 10.53
CA ILE A 74 -6.54 15.07 11.10
C ILE A 74 -7.84 14.32 10.73
N PRO A 75 -8.67 13.93 11.72
CA PRO A 75 -9.92 13.25 11.42
C PRO A 75 -10.86 14.15 10.62
N TYR A 76 -11.63 13.57 9.72
CA TYR A 76 -12.69 14.31 9.06
C TYR A 76 -13.75 14.75 10.08
N PRO A 77 -14.38 15.94 9.90
CA PRO A 77 -15.48 16.34 10.73
C PRO A 77 -16.62 15.34 10.65
N HIS A 78 -17.33 15.15 11.75
CA HIS A 78 -18.46 14.26 11.80
C HIS A 78 -19.59 14.78 10.90
N LEU A 79 -20.08 13.93 10.03
CA LEU A 79 -21.16 14.22 9.10
C LEU A 79 -22.29 13.21 9.34
N ARG A 80 -23.51 13.69 9.59
CA ARG A 80 -24.70 12.85 9.67
C ARG A 80 -25.30 12.71 8.28
N GLU A 81 -25.82 11.55 7.95
CA GLU A 81 -26.50 11.31 6.67
C GLU A 81 -27.67 12.28 6.46
N ALA A 82 -28.39 12.65 7.53
CA ALA A 82 -29.51 13.60 7.48
C ALA A 82 -29.07 15.05 7.17
N ASP A 83 -27.78 15.37 7.35
CA ASP A 83 -27.23 16.71 7.08
C ASP A 83 -26.69 16.81 5.64
N VAL A 84 -26.60 15.70 4.91
CA VAL A 84 -26.21 15.66 3.52
C VAL A 84 -27.41 15.97 2.63
N MET A 85 -27.47 17.20 2.11
CA MET A 85 -28.55 17.60 1.21
C MET A 85 -28.33 17.15 -0.23
N TRP A 86 -27.09 17.09 -0.62
CA TRP A 86 -26.67 16.75 -1.98
C TRP A 86 -25.34 16.02 -1.93
N SER A 87 -25.15 15.04 -2.79
CA SER A 87 -23.89 14.34 -2.94
C SER A 87 -23.69 13.89 -4.38
N LYS A 88 -22.45 13.96 -4.84
CA LYS A 88 -22.05 13.50 -6.18
C LYS A 88 -20.68 12.83 -6.11
N ARG A 89 -20.57 11.66 -6.69
CA ARG A 89 -19.32 10.94 -6.79
C ARG A 89 -18.62 11.28 -8.09
N ILE A 90 -17.31 11.52 -8.00
CA ILE A 90 -16.50 11.98 -9.13
C ILE A 90 -15.19 11.21 -9.12
N TRP A 91 -14.72 10.85 -10.29
CA TRP A 91 -13.41 10.27 -10.51
C TRP A 91 -12.58 11.25 -11.31
N ARG A 92 -11.42 11.58 -10.80
CA ARG A 92 -10.46 12.51 -11.40
C ARG A 92 -9.21 11.77 -11.81
N THR A 93 -8.59 12.24 -12.89
CA THR A 93 -7.25 11.85 -13.29
C THR A 93 -6.28 12.96 -12.91
N LEU A 94 -5.27 12.62 -12.12
CA LEU A 94 -4.15 13.45 -11.77
C LEU A 94 -2.98 13.06 -12.67
N ASP A 95 -2.61 13.89 -13.64
CA ASP A 95 -1.51 13.65 -14.57
C ASP A 95 -0.19 14.16 -13.96
N LEU A 96 0.80 13.28 -13.81
CA LEU A 96 2.10 13.61 -13.21
C LEU A 96 3.02 14.43 -14.13
N ARG A 97 2.66 14.55 -15.42
CA ARG A 97 3.38 15.42 -16.38
C ARG A 97 3.11 16.91 -16.14
N GLU A 98 2.03 17.24 -15.45
CA GLU A 98 1.72 18.62 -15.08
C GLU A 98 2.71 19.09 -14.00
N LYS A 99 3.28 20.29 -14.19
CA LYS A 99 4.25 20.88 -13.26
C LYS A 99 3.73 20.96 -11.82
N MET A 100 2.44 21.22 -11.64
CA MET A 100 1.80 21.30 -10.31
C MET A 100 1.83 19.94 -9.59
N ASN A 101 1.85 18.83 -10.33
CA ASN A 101 1.79 17.47 -9.82
C ASN A 101 3.19 16.82 -9.63
N HIS A 102 4.26 17.49 -10.05
CA HIS A 102 5.63 16.98 -9.89
C HIS A 102 5.98 16.58 -8.44
N PRO A 103 5.49 17.24 -7.38
CA PRO A 103 5.75 16.82 -6.01
C PRO A 103 5.26 15.41 -5.67
N TYR A 104 4.30 14.85 -6.40
CA TYR A 104 3.83 13.47 -6.23
C TYR A 104 4.69 12.44 -6.96
N TYR A 105 5.43 12.89 -7.98
CA TYR A 105 6.31 12.06 -8.79
C TYR A 105 7.72 11.98 -8.21
N TYR A 106 8.30 13.12 -7.82
CA TYR A 106 9.65 13.20 -7.29
C TYR A 106 9.74 12.88 -5.80
N PRO A 107 10.88 12.29 -5.35
CA PRO A 107 12.05 11.87 -6.11
C PRO A 107 11.84 10.55 -6.85
N GLU A 108 12.52 10.35 -7.98
CA GLU A 108 12.47 9.08 -8.74
C GLU A 108 13.08 7.91 -7.96
N THR A 109 14.09 8.21 -7.15
CA THR A 109 14.70 7.25 -6.22
C THR A 109 14.67 7.80 -4.81
N ALA A 110 14.26 6.99 -3.85
CA ALA A 110 14.20 7.39 -2.45
C ALA A 110 15.58 7.85 -1.95
N HIS A 111 15.65 9.06 -1.40
CA HIS A 111 16.87 9.59 -0.80
C HIS A 111 16.56 10.53 0.36
N ASN A 112 17.42 10.54 1.38
CA ASN A 112 17.28 11.40 2.57
C ASN A 112 15.92 11.31 3.28
N GLY A 113 15.28 10.14 3.25
CA GLY A 113 13.96 9.94 3.84
C GLY A 113 12.80 10.50 3.00
N LEU A 114 13.07 11.08 1.83
CA LEU A 114 12.06 11.50 0.87
C LEU A 114 11.77 10.36 -0.11
N MET A 115 10.50 10.14 -0.38
CA MET A 115 10.01 9.11 -1.30
C MET A 115 8.93 9.68 -2.19
N SER A 116 8.73 9.08 -3.38
CA SER A 116 7.60 9.42 -4.24
C SER A 116 6.28 8.93 -3.63
N LEU A 117 5.16 9.47 -4.06
CA LEU A 117 3.84 8.99 -3.64
C LEU A 117 3.68 7.50 -3.94
N PHE A 118 4.15 7.05 -5.10
CA PHE A 118 4.07 5.64 -5.47
C PHE A 118 4.87 4.73 -4.54
N ASP A 119 6.09 5.13 -4.17
CA ASP A 119 6.94 4.34 -3.26
C ASP A 119 6.31 4.21 -1.88
N VAL A 120 5.63 5.27 -1.40
CA VAL A 120 4.88 5.24 -0.13
C VAL A 120 3.70 4.26 -0.22
N ILE A 121 2.92 4.31 -1.31
CA ILE A 121 1.80 3.39 -1.54
C ILE A 121 2.31 1.95 -1.65
N LYS A 122 3.34 1.72 -2.48
CA LYS A 122 3.97 0.42 -2.69
C LYS A 122 4.49 -0.18 -1.38
N GLY A 123 5.24 0.60 -0.61
CA GLY A 123 5.73 0.19 0.70
C GLY A 123 4.60 -0.15 1.68
N GLY A 124 3.51 0.62 1.67
CA GLY A 124 2.32 0.38 2.46
C GLY A 124 1.57 -0.91 2.09
N VAL A 125 1.46 -1.20 0.80
CA VAL A 125 0.80 -2.42 0.29
C VAL A 125 1.65 -3.66 0.56
N LEU A 126 2.95 -3.62 0.23
CA LEU A 126 3.87 -4.74 0.48
C LEU A 126 4.06 -5.00 1.97
N GLY A 127 4.07 -3.95 2.80
CA GLY A 127 4.12 -4.04 4.25
C GLY A 127 2.82 -4.50 4.92
N GLY A 128 1.74 -4.72 4.14
CA GLY A 128 0.43 -5.12 4.65
C GLY A 128 -0.32 -4.05 5.46
N CYS A 129 0.14 -2.80 5.40
CA CYS A 129 -0.49 -1.66 6.10
C CYS A 129 -1.70 -1.12 5.35
N VAL A 130 -1.69 -1.26 4.04
CA VAL A 130 -2.75 -0.81 3.14
C VAL A 130 -3.25 -1.98 2.34
N THR A 131 -4.55 -2.16 2.31
CA THR A 131 -5.18 -3.18 1.48
C THR A 131 -5.29 -2.68 0.05
N ALA A 132 -4.70 -3.41 -0.88
CA ALA A 132 -4.93 -3.23 -2.30
C ALA A 132 -6.21 -3.96 -2.73
N PHE A 133 -6.95 -3.37 -3.67
CA PHE A 133 -8.16 -3.94 -4.23
C PHE A 133 -7.95 -4.20 -5.72
N ASP A 134 -8.32 -5.41 -6.12
CA ASP A 134 -8.14 -5.89 -7.48
C ASP A 134 -9.18 -5.34 -8.45
N ASN A 135 -8.91 -5.54 -9.76
CA ASN A 135 -9.81 -5.21 -10.85
C ASN A 135 -10.23 -3.72 -10.93
N PRO A 136 -9.27 -2.79 -10.86
CA PRO A 136 -9.54 -1.35 -10.74
C PRO A 136 -10.32 -0.76 -11.90
N ALA A 137 -10.34 -1.40 -13.05
CA ALA A 137 -11.09 -0.95 -14.21
C ALA A 137 -12.59 -1.26 -14.13
N MET A 138 -12.97 -2.33 -13.38
CA MET A 138 -14.36 -2.80 -13.31
C MET A 138 -14.97 -2.66 -11.91
N ASP A 139 -14.17 -2.83 -10.85
CA ASP A 139 -14.62 -2.73 -9.47
C ASP A 139 -13.97 -1.55 -8.76
N ASP A 140 -14.66 -0.44 -8.71
CA ASP A 140 -14.24 0.74 -7.97
C ASP A 140 -14.91 0.86 -6.59
N GLU A 141 -15.70 -0.17 -6.18
CA GLU A 141 -16.38 -0.20 -4.89
C GLU A 141 -15.60 -0.93 -3.78
N PHE A 142 -14.33 -1.29 -4.04
CA PHE A 142 -13.43 -1.94 -3.08
C PHE A 142 -13.94 -3.28 -2.55
N LYS A 143 -14.60 -4.08 -3.41
CA LYS A 143 -15.19 -5.37 -3.02
C LYS A 143 -14.16 -6.49 -3.00
N VAL A 144 -13.29 -6.54 -4.01
CA VAL A 144 -12.33 -7.62 -4.19
C VAL A 144 -10.97 -7.21 -3.60
N LYS A 145 -10.66 -7.75 -2.43
CA LYS A 145 -9.35 -7.53 -1.81
C LYS A 145 -8.28 -8.38 -2.50
N MET A 146 -7.16 -7.75 -2.81
CA MET A 146 -5.97 -8.43 -3.31
C MET A 146 -5.21 -9.08 -2.16
N THR A 147 -4.71 -10.30 -2.36
CA THR A 147 -3.82 -10.92 -1.39
C THR A 147 -2.44 -10.25 -1.44
N PRO A 148 -1.66 -10.21 -0.34
CA PRO A 148 -0.32 -9.63 -0.35
C PRO A 148 0.62 -10.26 -1.39
N GLU A 149 0.45 -11.56 -1.64
CA GLU A 149 1.22 -12.29 -2.65
C GLU A 149 0.86 -11.86 -4.07
N ALA A 150 -0.44 -11.68 -4.35
CA ALA A 150 -0.91 -11.17 -5.63
C ALA A 150 -0.45 -9.71 -5.86
N ALA A 151 -0.48 -8.88 -4.81
CA ALA A 151 0.03 -7.51 -4.87
C ALA A 151 1.55 -7.49 -5.13
N ALA A 152 2.31 -8.37 -4.48
CA ALA A 152 3.75 -8.51 -4.73
C ALA A 152 4.02 -8.97 -6.17
N GLY A 153 3.28 -9.96 -6.68
CA GLY A 153 3.42 -10.44 -8.07
C GLY A 153 3.04 -9.39 -9.11
N LEU A 154 2.08 -8.49 -8.79
CA LEU A 154 1.74 -7.36 -9.67
C LEU A 154 2.82 -6.28 -9.68
N LEU A 155 3.38 -5.96 -8.50
CA LEU A 155 4.37 -4.88 -8.33
C LEU A 155 5.79 -5.31 -8.71
N MET A 156 6.08 -6.61 -8.62
CA MET A 156 7.36 -7.22 -8.94
C MET A 156 7.15 -8.47 -9.81
N PRO A 157 6.66 -8.30 -11.06
CA PRO A 157 6.46 -9.44 -11.95
C PRO A 157 7.80 -10.11 -12.24
N GLU A 158 7.80 -11.45 -12.10
CA GLU A 158 8.92 -12.30 -12.43
C GLU A 158 8.79 -12.77 -13.87
N GLU A 159 9.80 -12.54 -14.68
CA GLU A 159 9.88 -13.03 -16.05
C GLU A 159 11.00 -14.06 -16.17
N ILE A 160 10.66 -15.26 -16.64
CA ILE A 160 11.64 -16.30 -16.87
C ILE A 160 12.17 -16.13 -18.29
N ILE A 161 13.44 -15.80 -18.40
CA ILE A 161 14.15 -15.70 -19.67
C ILE A 161 15.09 -16.89 -19.83
N GLN A 162 15.27 -17.33 -21.08
CA GLN A 162 16.29 -18.32 -21.42
C GLN A 162 17.58 -17.63 -21.82
N VAL A 163 18.61 -17.79 -21.02
CA VAL A 163 19.95 -17.24 -21.27
C VAL A 163 20.87 -18.39 -21.63
N GLU A 164 21.74 -18.19 -22.61
CA GLU A 164 22.76 -19.19 -22.97
C GLU A 164 23.77 -19.39 -21.82
N ASP A 165 24.03 -20.64 -21.46
CA ASP A 165 24.97 -20.99 -20.39
C ASP A 165 26.39 -20.52 -20.77
N PRO A 166 27.00 -19.60 -19.99
CA PRO A 166 28.35 -19.10 -20.28
C PRO A 166 29.44 -20.18 -20.18
N TYR A 167 29.15 -21.32 -19.54
CA TYR A 167 30.09 -22.43 -19.38
C TYR A 167 29.89 -23.56 -20.41
N ASN A 168 28.68 -23.67 -21.01
CA ASN A 168 28.34 -24.70 -21.98
C ASN A 168 27.61 -24.07 -23.17
N PRO A 169 28.33 -23.59 -24.20
CA PRO A 169 27.73 -22.98 -25.38
C PRO A 169 26.73 -23.94 -26.06
N GLY A 170 25.50 -23.44 -26.34
CA GLY A 170 24.43 -24.22 -26.94
C GLY A 170 23.44 -24.83 -25.92
N THR A 171 23.66 -24.67 -24.60
CA THR A 171 22.68 -25.01 -23.58
C THR A 171 22.06 -23.73 -23.03
N PHE A 172 20.73 -23.75 -22.80
CA PHE A 172 19.99 -22.62 -22.26
C PHE A 172 19.63 -22.89 -20.80
N ILE A 173 19.87 -21.90 -19.94
CA ILE A 173 19.48 -21.90 -18.54
C ILE A 173 18.31 -20.93 -18.38
N ASN A 174 17.29 -21.32 -17.61
CA ASN A 174 16.24 -20.41 -17.22
C ASN A 174 16.76 -19.46 -16.13
N ASP A 175 16.82 -18.19 -16.45
CA ASP A 175 17.12 -17.11 -15.49
C ASP A 175 15.82 -16.34 -15.18
N THR A 176 15.66 -15.88 -13.94
CA THR A 176 14.47 -15.16 -13.50
C THR A 176 14.84 -13.69 -13.33
N ILE A 177 14.26 -12.85 -14.17
CA ILE A 177 14.38 -11.39 -14.03
C ILE A 177 13.15 -10.87 -13.30
N VAL A 178 13.37 -10.08 -12.24
CA VAL A 178 12.31 -9.36 -11.53
C VAL A 178 12.20 -7.96 -12.11
N ASN A 179 11.08 -7.69 -12.80
CA ASN A 179 10.77 -6.39 -13.38
C ASN A 179 9.98 -5.56 -12.37
N GLU A 180 10.67 -4.96 -11.40
CA GLU A 180 10.05 -4.14 -10.37
C GLU A 180 9.42 -2.87 -10.97
N ILE A 181 8.12 -2.63 -10.68
CA ILE A 181 7.47 -1.37 -11.03
C ILE A 181 8.00 -0.27 -10.12
N THR A 182 8.53 0.78 -10.72
CA THR A 182 9.12 1.94 -10.07
C THR A 182 8.22 3.17 -10.19
N SER A 183 8.55 4.25 -9.47
CA SER A 183 7.82 5.52 -9.58
C SER A 183 7.88 6.11 -10.99
N THR A 184 8.93 5.80 -11.77
CA THR A 184 9.10 6.27 -13.16
C THR A 184 8.09 5.68 -14.13
N ASP A 185 7.55 4.48 -13.81
CA ASP A 185 6.54 3.81 -14.63
C ASP A 185 5.14 4.39 -14.45
N ILE A 186 4.91 5.08 -13.32
CA ILE A 186 3.62 5.68 -12.99
C ILE A 186 3.55 7.07 -13.61
N LYS A 187 2.52 7.31 -14.41
CA LYS A 187 2.34 8.57 -15.11
C LYS A 187 1.11 9.35 -14.66
N ALA A 188 0.17 8.69 -13.99
CA ALA A 188 -1.03 9.36 -13.49
C ALA A 188 -1.61 8.60 -12.29
N TYR A 189 -2.57 9.21 -11.61
CA TYR A 189 -3.40 8.59 -10.58
C TYR A 189 -4.86 8.84 -10.87
N TRP A 190 -5.70 7.83 -10.65
CA TRP A 190 -7.12 8.06 -10.48
C TRP A 190 -7.42 8.34 -9.02
N ILE A 191 -8.27 9.32 -8.80
CA ILE A 191 -8.75 9.72 -7.49
C ILE A 191 -10.28 9.64 -7.51
N LYS A 192 -10.85 8.85 -6.59
CA LYS A 192 -12.29 8.74 -6.37
C LYS A 192 -12.67 9.64 -5.21
N GLU A 193 -13.62 10.54 -5.44
CA GLU A 193 -14.04 11.57 -4.48
C GLU A 193 -15.55 11.57 -4.32
N ASP A 194 -16.03 11.73 -3.10
CA ASP A 194 -17.41 12.06 -2.80
C ASP A 194 -17.52 13.53 -2.41
N TRP A 195 -18.21 14.28 -3.24
CA TRP A 195 -18.57 15.67 -3.02
C TRP A 195 -19.95 15.73 -2.37
N PHE A 196 -20.11 16.54 -1.36
CA PHE A 196 -21.37 16.67 -0.64
C PHE A 196 -21.55 18.07 -0.09
N PHE A 197 -22.81 18.48 0.06
CA PHE A 197 -23.16 19.71 0.74
C PHE A 197 -23.62 19.40 2.16
N ASP A 198 -22.89 19.93 3.13
CA ASP A 198 -23.21 19.81 4.56
C ASP A 198 -24.13 20.95 4.98
N ARG A 199 -25.38 20.63 5.24
CA ARG A 199 -26.39 21.59 5.68
C ARG A 199 -26.03 22.28 6.99
N GLN A 200 -25.36 21.56 7.90
CA GLN A 200 -25.07 22.09 9.23
C GLN A 200 -24.00 23.19 9.17
N ARG A 201 -22.99 22.99 8.32
CA ARG A 201 -21.89 23.95 8.12
C ARG A 201 -22.13 24.91 6.96
N SER A 202 -23.16 24.63 6.14
CA SER A 202 -23.47 25.36 4.90
C SER A 202 -22.27 25.48 3.95
N VAL A 203 -21.51 24.40 3.79
CA VAL A 203 -20.35 24.37 2.91
C VAL A 203 -20.38 23.12 2.03
N MET A 204 -19.86 23.25 0.82
CA MET A 204 -19.54 22.11 -0.03
C MET A 204 -18.16 21.58 0.38
N ASP A 205 -18.10 20.33 0.69
CA ASP A 205 -16.88 19.66 1.10
C ASP A 205 -16.69 18.38 0.27
N CYS A 206 -15.46 17.85 0.21
CA CYS A 206 -15.18 16.62 -0.50
C CYS A 206 -14.36 15.67 0.35
N ARG A 207 -14.57 14.38 0.15
CA ARG A 207 -13.78 13.32 0.77
C ARG A 207 -13.19 12.43 -0.31
N ILE A 208 -11.88 12.26 -0.26
CA ILE A 208 -11.20 11.29 -1.11
C ILE A 208 -11.48 9.91 -0.52
N ILE A 209 -12.02 9.03 -1.36
CA ILE A 209 -12.38 7.66 -1.00
C ILE A 209 -11.28 6.69 -1.40
N GLY A 210 -10.70 6.88 -2.59
CA GLY A 210 -9.68 5.98 -3.10
C GLY A 210 -8.71 6.65 -4.03
N ILE A 211 -7.57 6.00 -4.18
CA ILE A 211 -6.51 6.36 -5.11
C ILE A 211 -6.03 5.10 -5.84
N CYS A 212 -5.80 5.21 -7.14
CA CYS A 212 -5.32 4.13 -7.99
C CYS A 212 -4.16 4.63 -8.84
N PRO A 213 -2.94 4.06 -8.71
CA PRO A 213 -1.84 4.37 -9.60
C PRO A 213 -2.06 3.80 -10.99
N LEU A 214 -1.67 4.59 -12.01
CA LEU A 214 -1.77 4.26 -13.42
C LEU A 214 -0.39 4.10 -14.03
N LYS A 215 -0.13 2.91 -14.56
CA LYS A 215 1.06 2.62 -15.35
C LYS A 215 0.79 2.91 -16.83
N GLU A 216 1.80 3.42 -17.54
CA GLU A 216 1.75 3.59 -18.99
C GLU A 216 1.81 2.23 -19.67
N LYS A 217 0.85 1.98 -20.57
CA LYS A 217 0.84 0.77 -21.40
C LYS A 217 1.47 1.09 -22.76
N LEU A 218 2.63 0.51 -23.00
CA LEU A 218 3.33 0.63 -24.27
C LEU A 218 2.96 -0.51 -25.21
N ASP A 219 2.93 -0.24 -26.49
CA ASP A 219 2.86 -1.27 -27.53
C ASP A 219 4.22 -1.99 -27.61
N PRO A 220 4.28 -3.31 -27.40
CA PRO A 220 5.55 -4.04 -27.45
C PRO A 220 6.23 -4.01 -28.82
N SER A 221 5.49 -3.70 -29.92
CA SER A 221 6.03 -3.69 -31.27
C SER A 221 6.55 -2.30 -31.71
N THR A 222 5.83 -1.23 -31.34
CA THR A 222 6.15 0.13 -31.78
C THR A 222 6.72 1.00 -30.69
N GLY A 223 6.55 0.62 -29.42
CA GLY A 223 6.93 1.45 -28.26
C GLY A 223 6.02 2.67 -28.05
N GLU A 224 4.92 2.77 -28.81
CA GLU A 224 3.96 3.85 -28.67
C GLU A 224 3.07 3.65 -27.44
N VAL A 225 2.63 4.75 -26.84
CA VAL A 225 1.75 4.74 -25.67
C VAL A 225 0.33 4.41 -26.12
N LEU A 226 -0.16 3.23 -25.78
CA LEU A 226 -1.55 2.79 -26.04
C LEU A 226 -2.55 3.39 -25.04
N GLY A 227 -2.09 3.87 -23.89
CA GLY A 227 -2.94 4.41 -22.83
C GLY A 227 -2.40 4.11 -21.43
N TYR A 228 -3.28 4.18 -20.45
CA TYR A 228 -2.96 3.92 -19.06
C TYR A 228 -3.61 2.63 -18.58
N MET A 229 -2.85 1.86 -17.79
CA MET A 229 -3.32 0.66 -17.15
C MET A 229 -3.39 0.92 -15.63
N PRO A 230 -4.60 0.86 -15.03
CA PRO A 230 -4.74 0.97 -13.59
C PRO A 230 -4.19 -0.31 -12.92
N LEU A 231 -3.42 -0.13 -11.82
CA LEU A 231 -2.81 -1.24 -11.12
C LEU A 231 -3.74 -1.84 -10.06
N PHE A 232 -4.12 -1.04 -9.07
CA PHE A 232 -5.01 -1.43 -7.97
C PHE A 232 -5.60 -0.20 -7.31
N TRP A 233 -6.74 -0.37 -6.64
CA TRP A 233 -7.29 0.67 -5.77
C TRP A 233 -6.74 0.54 -4.36
N CYS A 234 -6.43 1.68 -3.75
CA CYS A 234 -6.19 1.81 -2.31
C CYS A 234 -7.31 2.64 -1.68
N TYR A 235 -7.83 2.18 -0.54
CA TYR A 235 -8.79 2.96 0.24
C TYR A 235 -8.06 4.11 0.94
N PHE A 236 -8.37 5.34 0.56
CA PHE A 236 -7.62 6.53 0.97
C PHE A 236 -7.57 6.75 2.49
N PRO A 237 -8.66 6.58 3.27
CA PRO A 237 -8.59 6.72 4.72
C PRO A 237 -7.62 5.75 5.40
N GLN A 238 -7.40 4.56 4.82
CA GLN A 238 -6.42 3.61 5.31
C GLN A 238 -4.98 4.02 4.95
N LEU A 239 -4.82 4.75 3.86
CA LEU A 239 -3.52 5.25 3.39
C LEU A 239 -3.05 6.50 4.16
N ARG A 240 -3.96 7.34 4.66
CA ARG A 240 -3.67 8.61 5.34
C ARG A 240 -2.61 8.53 6.46
N PRO A 241 -2.60 7.50 7.35
CA PRO A 241 -1.58 7.36 8.38
C PRO A 241 -0.15 7.23 7.84
N LEU A 242 0.03 6.73 6.62
CA LEU A 242 1.33 6.67 5.94
C LEU A 242 1.66 8.02 5.30
N LEU A 243 0.68 8.62 4.59
CA LEU A 243 0.84 9.88 3.88
C LEU A 243 1.19 11.06 4.80
N VAL A 244 0.64 11.08 6.02
CA VAL A 244 0.89 12.17 6.99
C VAL A 244 2.31 12.13 7.56
N ARG A 245 2.99 11.00 7.49
CA ARG A 245 4.35 10.81 8.00
C ARG A 245 5.43 11.07 6.96
N GLN A 246 5.04 11.10 5.69
CA GLN A 246 5.98 11.25 4.58
C GLN A 246 5.97 12.68 4.07
N ASP A 247 7.14 13.32 4.11
CA ASP A 247 7.35 14.64 3.57
C ASP A 247 7.43 14.62 2.04
N VAL A 248 6.91 15.68 1.44
CA VAL A 248 6.90 15.88 0.00
C VAL A 248 8.14 16.66 -0.43
N PHE A 249 8.73 16.27 -1.56
CA PHE A 249 9.82 17.02 -2.17
C PHE A 249 9.28 18.27 -2.88
N LEU A 250 9.47 19.44 -2.28
CA LEU A 250 9.00 20.74 -2.81
C LEU A 250 10.09 21.56 -3.54
N GLY A 251 11.22 20.97 -3.87
CA GLY A 251 12.29 21.68 -4.54
C GLY A 251 12.96 22.76 -3.67
N GLN A 252 12.97 24.01 -4.12
CA GLN A 252 13.77 25.07 -3.51
C GLN A 252 13.19 25.71 -2.24
N ASN A 253 11.95 25.45 -1.87
CA ASN A 253 11.29 26.20 -0.79
C ASN A 253 10.96 25.30 0.42
N GLY A 254 12.01 24.78 1.06
CA GLY A 254 11.92 23.87 2.21
C GLY A 254 11.55 24.53 3.54
N ALA A 255 10.98 25.75 3.56
CA ALA A 255 10.68 26.46 4.80
C ALA A 255 9.56 25.82 5.63
N ILE A 256 8.63 25.10 5.00
CA ILE A 256 7.54 24.40 5.67
C ILE A 256 7.45 22.98 5.09
N PRO A 257 7.77 21.94 5.85
CA PRO A 257 7.58 20.56 5.40
C PRO A 257 6.08 20.31 5.23
N LEU A 258 5.65 20.02 4.00
CA LEU A 258 4.30 19.55 3.69
C LEU A 258 4.34 18.03 3.53
N THR A 259 3.32 17.36 4.04
CA THR A 259 3.14 15.93 3.86
C THR A 259 2.20 15.64 2.68
N PHE A 260 2.20 14.42 2.17
CA PHE A 260 1.25 14.04 1.12
C PHE A 260 -0.21 14.19 1.59
N ASP A 261 -0.53 13.89 2.86
CA ASP A 261 -1.88 14.12 3.41
C ASP A 261 -2.25 15.61 3.37
N ASP A 262 -1.32 16.51 3.74
CA ASP A 262 -1.52 17.96 3.67
C ASP A 262 -1.77 18.42 2.21
N MET A 263 -1.04 17.87 1.26
CA MET A 263 -1.19 18.18 -0.17
C MET A 263 -2.58 17.79 -0.69
N PHE A 264 -3.05 16.59 -0.34
CA PHE A 264 -4.39 16.13 -0.71
C PHE A 264 -5.50 16.92 -0.02
N GLN A 265 -5.34 17.21 1.28
CA GLN A 265 -6.33 18.00 2.04
C GLN A 265 -6.46 19.45 1.53
N LYS A 266 -5.34 20.05 1.17
CA LYS A 266 -5.31 21.40 0.58
C LYS A 266 -5.61 21.42 -0.91
N ARG A 267 -5.79 20.25 -1.51
CA ARG A 267 -6.03 20.09 -2.96
C ARG A 267 -4.95 20.73 -3.83
N TYR A 268 -3.69 20.60 -3.42
CA TYR A 268 -2.54 21.07 -4.20
C TYR A 268 -2.22 20.12 -5.35
N PHE A 269 -3.16 19.95 -6.29
CA PHE A 269 -2.96 19.14 -7.50
C PHE A 269 -3.84 19.65 -8.65
N GLY A 270 -3.31 19.55 -9.87
CA GLY A 270 -4.05 19.69 -11.11
C GLY A 270 -4.70 18.35 -11.46
N SER A 271 -5.96 18.38 -11.89
CA SER A 271 -6.66 17.17 -12.31
C SER A 271 -7.87 17.49 -13.18
N TYR A 272 -8.24 16.55 -14.03
CA TYR A 272 -9.48 16.62 -14.80
C TYR A 272 -10.44 15.50 -14.42
N VAL A 273 -11.73 15.74 -14.55
CA VAL A 273 -12.77 14.74 -14.29
C VAL A 273 -12.85 13.79 -15.48
N HIS A 274 -12.69 12.49 -15.24
CA HIS A 274 -12.85 11.50 -16.31
C HIS A 274 -14.15 10.69 -16.20
N LYS A 275 -14.78 10.70 -15.02
CA LYS A 275 -16.07 10.01 -14.79
C LYS A 275 -16.83 10.73 -13.68
N GLU A 276 -18.13 10.81 -13.82
CA GLU A 276 -19.05 11.21 -12.74
C GLU A 276 -20.08 10.11 -12.49
N SER A 277 -20.71 10.13 -11.32
CA SER A 277 -21.85 9.25 -11.05
C SER A 277 -23.04 9.67 -11.92
N ASN A 278 -23.30 8.91 -12.95
CA ASN A 278 -24.44 9.07 -13.85
C ASN A 278 -25.24 7.78 -13.95
N VAL A 279 -26.44 7.87 -14.50
CA VAL A 279 -27.36 6.72 -14.65
C VAL A 279 -26.74 5.55 -15.42
N TYR A 280 -25.84 5.84 -16.36
CA TYR A 280 -25.22 4.84 -17.22
C TYR A 280 -23.88 4.34 -16.70
N ASP A 281 -23.37 4.94 -15.63
CA ASP A 281 -22.05 4.65 -15.03
C ASP A 281 -20.88 4.64 -16.07
N ARG A 282 -20.96 5.53 -17.06
CA ARG A 282 -19.98 5.62 -18.14
C ARG A 282 -18.95 6.71 -17.88
N PRO A 283 -17.66 6.43 -18.15
CA PRO A 283 -16.63 7.47 -18.14
C PRO A 283 -16.82 8.41 -19.34
N ILE A 284 -16.40 9.67 -19.19
CA ILE A 284 -16.48 10.70 -20.24
C ILE A 284 -15.83 10.24 -21.56
N PRO A 285 -14.65 9.59 -21.55
CA PRO A 285 -14.03 9.12 -22.79
C PRO A 285 -14.83 8.04 -23.55
N ALA A 286 -15.85 7.44 -22.92
CA ALA A 286 -16.71 6.47 -23.61
C ALA A 286 -17.74 7.09 -24.55
N TYR A 287 -18.04 8.39 -24.39
CA TYR A 287 -19.04 9.09 -25.21
C TYR A 287 -18.55 10.42 -25.80
N MET A 288 -17.46 10.97 -25.32
CA MET A 288 -16.78 12.16 -25.84
C MET A 288 -15.29 11.85 -26.09
N SER A 289 -14.67 12.51 -27.03
CA SER A 289 -13.27 12.31 -27.39
C SER A 289 -12.51 13.62 -27.55
N GLY A 290 -11.22 13.60 -27.33
CA GLY A 290 -10.32 14.73 -27.54
C GLY A 290 -10.73 15.97 -26.74
N LEU A 291 -10.88 17.12 -27.44
CA LEU A 291 -11.22 18.39 -26.81
C LEU A 291 -12.61 18.38 -26.15
N ASP A 292 -13.57 17.71 -26.75
CA ASP A 292 -14.95 17.64 -26.23
C ASP A 292 -15.00 16.94 -24.88
N ALA A 293 -14.16 15.93 -24.67
CA ALA A 293 -14.03 15.26 -23.35
C ALA A 293 -13.47 16.19 -22.27
N LEU A 294 -12.54 17.07 -22.61
CA LEU A 294 -12.01 18.09 -21.70
C LEU A 294 -13.05 19.17 -21.37
N LEU A 295 -13.80 19.62 -22.38
CA LEU A 295 -14.90 20.58 -22.19
C LEU A 295 -16.00 20.00 -21.31
N GLU A 296 -16.35 18.73 -21.50
CA GLU A 296 -17.33 18.04 -20.66
C GLU A 296 -16.80 17.90 -19.20
N SER A 297 -15.52 17.57 -19.03
CA SER A 297 -14.87 17.56 -17.72
C SER A 297 -14.96 18.91 -17.00
N GLU A 298 -14.77 20.01 -17.74
CA GLU A 298 -14.87 21.35 -17.17
C GLU A 298 -16.33 21.72 -16.87
N SER A 299 -17.27 21.35 -17.76
CA SER A 299 -18.71 21.54 -17.54
C SER A 299 -19.19 20.85 -16.25
N VAL A 300 -18.68 19.66 -15.93
CA VAL A 300 -18.97 18.96 -14.66
C VAL A 300 -18.47 19.77 -13.45
N LYS A 301 -17.27 20.37 -13.53
CA LYS A 301 -16.73 21.23 -12.46
C LYS A 301 -17.55 22.51 -12.31
N GLU A 302 -17.86 23.19 -13.42
CA GLU A 302 -18.69 24.39 -13.42
C GLU A 302 -20.07 24.12 -12.84
N GLY A 303 -20.69 22.98 -13.19
CA GLY A 303 -21.97 22.57 -12.64
C GLY A 303 -21.96 22.43 -11.11
N MET A 304 -20.87 21.94 -10.53
CA MET A 304 -20.71 21.88 -9.06
C MET A 304 -20.53 23.27 -8.45
N MET A 305 -19.69 24.11 -9.07
CA MET A 305 -19.47 25.49 -8.59
C MET A 305 -20.73 26.32 -8.67
N ASN A 306 -21.51 26.19 -9.75
CA ASN A 306 -22.78 26.87 -9.93
C ASN A 306 -23.79 26.40 -8.86
N PHE A 307 -23.86 25.09 -8.60
CA PHE A 307 -24.71 24.55 -7.56
C PHE A 307 -24.36 25.15 -6.17
N GLU A 308 -23.08 25.25 -5.83
CA GLU A 308 -22.64 25.88 -4.58
C GLU A 308 -23.01 27.35 -4.54
N SER A 309 -22.79 28.09 -5.65
CA SER A 309 -23.14 29.50 -5.77
C SER A 309 -24.63 29.75 -5.62
N ASP A 310 -25.48 28.91 -6.25
CA ASP A 310 -26.93 29.02 -6.18
C ASP A 310 -27.49 28.82 -4.77
N LEU A 311 -26.82 28.03 -3.94
CA LEU A 311 -27.20 27.85 -2.52
C LEU A 311 -27.01 29.10 -1.66
N TRP A 312 -26.19 30.06 -2.10
CA TRP A 312 -25.95 31.34 -1.42
C TRP A 312 -26.78 32.49 -1.96
N HIS A 313 -27.52 32.27 -3.05
CA HIS A 313 -28.45 33.26 -3.60
C HIS A 313 -29.80 33.15 -2.91
N TYR A 314 -30.18 34.24 -2.23
CA TYR A 314 -31.51 34.44 -1.64
C TYR A 314 -32.40 35.19 -2.59
#